data_2544833003354ce144eda93c9f6b5f71
#
_entry.id   2544833003354ce144eda93c9f6b5f71
#
_cell.length_a   1.000
_cell.length_b   1.000
_cell.length_c   1.000
_cell.angle_alpha   90.00
_cell.angle_beta   90.00
_cell.angle_gamma   90.00
#
_symmetry.space_group_name_H-M   'P 1'
#
loop_
_entity.id
_entity.type
_entity.pdbx_description
1 polymer ?
#
loop_
_entity_poly.entity_id
_entity_poly.type
_entity_poly.pdbx_seq_one_letter_code
_entity_poly.pdbx_strand_id
1 'polypeptide(L)'
;MSADLRRWVALVVVCFGQLMIMVDASIVNVALPYIQRDLGFSQADLTWVVNAYLIAFGGFLLLAGRVGDLIGRRAVFLAGVFLFTVASVGTGFANSADHLIVGRFIQGMGASLSAGVIIAIIVSEFQKPAERAQAMSVFTLVIAGGGSVGLLLGGVITQFVNWHWIFFINLPIGVVTLVLGAWLIRENEGLGLEHGVDVIGALLVTAAVMLGVYAIVTAGQYGWTSAHTLGFGGAALGLLAAFVFLQRRISNPILPLEILRIRSLVGASAARAFVFTGISTSWFIGVLYLQHVRGYSAFDIGLAFLPTTLTLGVLSAGITARLMARIGARNLLMAGIPTIVAALTLLSFADDNAAYFPLLLGAFVLFGIGGGMSFLPLLTISMSEVPTVHAGVASGFSNATMQVGGALGLAALGTITTSHATALVAQGLSVRSAMAGGYSLGYQLAAGTVALALVVAVMLLRPRPAVRPVASIPDREEVAAA
;
A
#
# COMPACT_ATOMS: atom_id res chain seq x y z
N MET A 1 3.80 7.99 35.10
CA MET A 1 4.05 6.91 34.13
C MET A 1 5.55 6.80 33.90
N SER A 2 6.16 5.61 34.03
CA SER A 2 7.60 5.46 33.77
C SER A 2 7.92 5.82 32.32
N ALA A 3 9.16 6.27 32.04
CA ALA A 3 9.58 6.63 30.70
C ALA A 3 9.44 5.46 29.70
N ASP A 4 9.69 4.25 30.17
CA ASP A 4 9.55 3.04 29.37
C ASP A 4 8.09 2.74 29.02
N LEU A 5 7.19 2.81 29.99
CA LEU A 5 5.76 2.60 29.74
C LEU A 5 5.23 3.65 28.75
N ARG A 6 5.66 4.92 28.87
CA ARG A 6 5.27 5.98 27.93
C ARG A 6 5.65 5.66 26.50
N ARG A 7 6.87 5.18 26.23
CA ARG A 7 7.35 4.80 24.88
C ARG A 7 6.50 3.69 24.24
N TRP A 8 6.20 2.66 25.02
CA TRP A 8 5.39 1.54 24.53
C TRP A 8 3.93 1.95 24.28
N VAL A 9 3.36 2.80 25.14
CA VAL A 9 2.01 3.33 24.90
C VAL A 9 2.00 4.29 23.69
N ALA A 10 3.03 5.12 23.51
CA ALA A 10 3.19 5.95 22.31
C ALA A 10 3.26 5.08 21.02
N LEU A 11 3.96 3.94 21.05
CA LEU A 11 3.96 2.98 19.95
C LEU A 11 2.54 2.49 19.64
N VAL A 12 1.78 2.12 20.66
CA VAL A 12 0.38 1.66 20.47
C VAL A 12 -0.46 2.75 19.81
N VAL A 13 -0.31 4.02 20.22
CA VAL A 13 -1.03 5.15 19.61
C VAL A 13 -0.66 5.34 18.15
N VAL A 14 0.63 5.27 17.82
CA VAL A 14 1.11 5.35 16.42
C VAL A 14 0.58 4.16 15.61
N CYS A 15 0.52 2.97 16.21
CA CYS A 15 -0.07 1.79 15.60
C CYS A 15 -1.59 1.93 15.38
N PHE A 16 -2.32 2.62 16.25
CA PHE A 16 -3.74 2.95 16.01
C PHE A 16 -3.92 3.85 14.79
N GLY A 17 -3.07 4.86 14.61
CA GLY A 17 -3.06 5.69 13.40
C GLY A 17 -2.79 4.87 12.14
N GLN A 18 -1.82 3.96 12.19
CA GLN A 18 -1.53 3.05 11.07
C GLN A 18 -2.67 2.05 10.81
N LEU A 19 -3.27 1.50 11.87
CA LEU A 19 -4.41 0.60 11.77
C LEU A 19 -5.60 1.28 11.06
N MET A 20 -5.90 2.52 11.44
CA MET A 20 -6.96 3.33 10.82
C MET A 20 -6.74 3.45 9.30
N ILE A 21 -5.51 3.76 8.87
CA ILE A 21 -5.13 3.85 7.45
C ILE A 21 -5.32 2.50 6.74
N MET A 22 -4.90 1.40 7.36
CA MET A 22 -4.98 0.05 6.75
C MET A 22 -6.42 -0.46 6.69
N VAL A 23 -7.19 -0.24 7.75
CA VAL A 23 -8.62 -0.57 7.79
C VAL A 23 -9.37 0.19 6.71
N ASP A 24 -9.18 1.52 6.62
CA ASP A 24 -9.83 2.35 5.61
C ASP A 24 -9.50 1.92 4.17
N ALA A 25 -8.24 1.63 3.90
CA ALA A 25 -7.81 1.18 2.57
C ALA A 25 -8.44 -0.16 2.14
N SER A 26 -8.73 -1.05 3.09
CA SER A 26 -9.28 -2.37 2.81
C SER A 26 -10.81 -2.42 2.90
N ILE A 27 -11.41 -1.71 3.86
CA ILE A 27 -12.85 -1.70 4.13
C ILE A 27 -13.66 -1.21 2.92
N VAL A 28 -13.13 -0.22 2.21
CA VAL A 28 -13.76 0.38 1.02
C VAL A 28 -13.94 -0.65 -0.09
N ASN A 29 -13.00 -1.61 -0.26
CA ASN A 29 -13.09 -2.61 -1.34
C ASN A 29 -14.39 -3.43 -1.24
N VAL A 30 -14.79 -3.82 -0.03
CA VAL A 30 -16.02 -4.60 0.20
C VAL A 30 -17.28 -3.76 -0.03
N ALA A 31 -17.17 -2.43 0.19
CA ALA A 31 -18.28 -1.50 -0.02
C ALA A 31 -18.47 -1.06 -1.48
N LEU A 32 -17.46 -1.25 -2.35
CA LEU A 32 -17.47 -0.76 -3.74
C LEU A 32 -18.77 -1.05 -4.50
N PRO A 33 -19.30 -2.28 -4.49
CA PRO A 33 -20.53 -2.57 -5.24
C PRO A 33 -21.79 -1.90 -4.68
N TYR A 34 -21.82 -1.61 -3.38
CA TYR A 34 -22.90 -0.85 -2.74
C TYR A 34 -22.78 0.63 -3.10
N ILE A 35 -21.59 1.20 -3.03
CA ILE A 35 -21.25 2.54 -3.48
C ILE A 35 -21.61 2.73 -4.95
N GLN A 36 -21.28 1.75 -5.80
CA GLN A 36 -21.59 1.77 -7.22
C GLN A 36 -23.09 1.93 -7.48
N ARG A 37 -23.91 1.12 -6.79
CA ARG A 37 -25.38 1.16 -6.95
C ARG A 37 -25.99 2.45 -6.42
N ASP A 38 -25.51 2.94 -5.29
CA ASP A 38 -26.10 4.08 -4.59
C ASP A 38 -25.76 5.41 -5.27
N LEU A 39 -24.48 5.57 -5.68
CA LEU A 39 -24.01 6.81 -6.31
C LEU A 39 -23.96 6.74 -7.85
N GLY A 40 -24.37 5.64 -8.46
CA GLY A 40 -24.48 5.51 -9.93
C GLY A 40 -23.14 5.47 -10.66
N PHE A 41 -22.06 5.00 -10.02
CA PHE A 41 -20.76 4.87 -10.67
C PHE A 41 -20.79 3.92 -11.86
N SER A 42 -20.15 4.31 -12.97
CA SER A 42 -19.80 3.35 -14.01
C SER A 42 -18.75 2.35 -13.48
N GLN A 43 -18.64 1.18 -14.11
CA GLN A 43 -17.62 0.19 -13.75
C GLN A 43 -16.19 0.75 -13.86
N ALA A 44 -15.94 1.61 -14.85
CA ALA A 44 -14.64 2.25 -15.05
C ALA A 44 -14.36 3.30 -13.96
N ASP A 45 -15.34 4.16 -13.66
CA ASP A 45 -15.18 5.26 -12.72
C ASP A 45 -15.08 4.77 -11.27
N LEU A 46 -15.60 3.58 -10.97
CA LEU A 46 -15.52 2.98 -9.64
C LEU A 46 -14.07 2.82 -9.15
N THR A 47 -13.13 2.63 -10.08
CA THR A 47 -11.69 2.57 -9.74
C THR A 47 -11.17 3.86 -9.10
N TRP A 48 -11.82 5.01 -9.38
CA TRP A 48 -11.43 6.29 -8.79
C TRP A 48 -11.62 6.35 -7.28
N VAL A 49 -12.57 5.59 -6.72
CA VAL A 49 -12.79 5.51 -5.27
C VAL A 49 -11.52 5.01 -4.56
N VAL A 50 -10.78 4.09 -5.18
CA VAL A 50 -9.51 3.56 -4.68
C VAL A 50 -8.32 4.41 -5.15
N ASN A 51 -8.28 4.75 -6.44
CA ASN A 51 -7.15 5.45 -7.05
C ASN A 51 -6.96 6.87 -6.51
N ALA A 52 -8.02 7.63 -6.25
CA ALA A 52 -7.92 8.97 -5.67
C ALA A 52 -7.16 8.95 -4.34
N TYR A 53 -7.46 7.96 -3.50
CA TYR A 53 -6.75 7.74 -2.24
C TYR A 53 -5.29 7.34 -2.45
N LEU A 54 -5.03 6.32 -3.31
CA LEU A 54 -3.66 5.81 -3.55
C LEU A 54 -2.74 6.86 -4.16
N ILE A 55 -3.24 7.66 -5.10
CA ILE A 55 -2.49 8.75 -5.74
C ILE A 55 -2.09 9.80 -4.73
N ALA A 56 -3.06 10.28 -3.91
CA ALA A 56 -2.77 11.26 -2.89
C ALA A 56 -1.83 10.69 -1.83
N PHE A 57 -2.08 9.45 -1.38
CA PHE A 57 -1.22 8.78 -0.41
C PHE A 57 0.23 8.64 -0.93
N GLY A 58 0.42 8.13 -2.15
CA GLY A 58 1.75 7.96 -2.73
C GLY A 58 2.43 9.28 -3.11
N GLY A 59 1.68 10.22 -3.69
CA GLY A 59 2.20 11.50 -4.17
C GLY A 59 2.70 12.41 -3.05
N PHE A 60 1.97 12.49 -1.94
CA PHE A 60 2.36 13.34 -0.80
C PHE A 60 3.27 12.64 0.22
N LEU A 61 3.55 11.33 0.08
CA LEU A 61 4.30 10.58 1.08
C LEU A 61 5.76 11.07 1.24
N LEU A 62 6.40 11.44 0.13
CA LEU A 62 7.75 12.01 0.16
C LEU A 62 7.76 13.39 0.83
N LEU A 63 6.78 14.22 0.49
CA LEU A 63 6.61 15.53 1.12
C LEU A 63 6.36 15.39 2.63
N ALA A 64 5.50 14.47 3.03
CA ALA A 64 5.16 14.22 4.44
C ALA A 64 6.40 13.90 5.30
N GLY A 65 7.27 13.02 4.81
CA GLY A 65 8.53 12.71 5.49
C GLY A 65 9.42 13.95 5.66
N ARG A 66 9.58 14.74 4.59
CA ARG A 66 10.40 15.96 4.62
C ARG A 66 9.80 17.04 5.53
N VAL A 67 8.50 17.27 5.44
CA VAL A 67 7.80 18.21 6.33
C VAL A 67 7.95 17.79 7.80
N GLY A 68 7.87 16.48 8.08
CA GLY A 68 8.10 15.93 9.43
C GLY A 68 9.49 16.21 9.98
N ASP A 69 10.51 16.18 9.15
CA ASP A 69 11.87 16.52 9.57
C ASP A 69 12.03 18.04 9.80
N LEU A 70 11.28 18.89 9.11
CA LEU A 70 11.39 20.35 9.21
C LEU A 70 10.58 20.98 10.34
N ILE A 71 9.32 20.56 10.53
CA ILE A 71 8.41 21.15 11.53
C ILE A 71 8.13 20.25 12.73
N GLY A 72 8.70 19.04 12.74
CA GLY A 72 8.53 18.06 13.80
C GLY A 72 7.56 16.93 13.44
N ARG A 73 7.99 15.70 13.70
CA ARG A 73 7.30 14.47 13.31
C ARG A 73 5.96 14.29 14.02
N ARG A 74 5.90 14.67 15.33
CA ARG A 74 4.66 14.64 16.10
C ARG A 74 3.59 15.55 15.48
N ALA A 75 3.94 16.79 15.16
CA ALA A 75 3.01 17.77 14.59
C ALA A 75 2.44 17.26 13.25
N VAL A 76 3.28 16.72 12.38
CA VAL A 76 2.86 16.17 11.07
C VAL A 76 2.01 14.92 11.24
N PHE A 77 2.35 14.03 12.17
CA PHE A 77 1.51 12.85 12.50
C PHE A 77 0.11 13.27 12.92
N LEU A 78 -0.01 14.18 13.90
CA LEU A 78 -1.29 14.64 14.41
C LEU A 78 -2.10 15.41 13.35
N ALA A 79 -1.45 16.27 12.56
CA ALA A 79 -2.10 16.96 11.44
C ALA A 79 -2.63 15.98 10.40
N GLY A 80 -1.88 14.91 10.09
CA GLY A 80 -2.30 13.86 9.18
C GLY A 80 -3.50 13.08 9.71
N VAL A 81 -3.47 12.64 10.97
CA VAL A 81 -4.61 11.95 11.62
C VAL A 81 -5.83 12.85 11.66
N PHE A 82 -5.67 14.13 11.98
CA PHE A 82 -6.76 15.11 12.00
C PHE A 82 -7.39 15.27 10.61
N LEU A 83 -6.56 15.55 9.59
CA LEU A 83 -7.02 15.70 8.21
C LEU A 83 -7.74 14.45 7.71
N PHE A 84 -7.17 13.27 7.97
CA PHE A 84 -7.78 11.99 7.62
C PHE A 84 -9.14 11.81 8.28
N THR A 85 -9.23 12.08 9.59
CA THR A 85 -10.47 11.90 10.36
C THR A 85 -11.57 12.84 9.87
N VAL A 86 -11.24 14.11 9.65
CA VAL A 86 -12.21 15.11 9.13
C VAL A 86 -12.66 14.74 7.73
N ALA A 87 -11.72 14.39 6.84
CA ALA A 87 -12.04 13.93 5.49
C ALA A 87 -12.90 12.67 5.51
N SER A 88 -12.62 11.73 6.43
CA SER A 88 -13.41 10.51 6.58
C SER A 88 -14.86 10.82 6.97
N VAL A 89 -15.07 11.70 7.92
CA VAL A 89 -16.42 12.16 8.29
C VAL A 89 -17.12 12.83 7.11
N GLY A 90 -16.42 13.72 6.37
CA GLY A 90 -16.96 14.34 5.16
C GLY A 90 -17.33 13.30 4.09
N THR A 91 -16.46 12.32 3.87
CA THR A 91 -16.70 11.21 2.92
C THR A 91 -17.89 10.34 3.35
N GLY A 92 -18.10 10.17 4.66
CA GLY A 92 -19.26 9.48 5.21
C GLY A 92 -20.60 10.17 4.91
N PHE A 93 -20.61 11.45 4.56
CA PHE A 93 -21.78 12.20 4.10
C PHE A 93 -21.85 12.33 2.57
N ALA A 94 -21.04 11.57 1.81
CA ALA A 94 -21.03 11.68 0.36
C ALA A 94 -22.38 11.26 -0.25
N ASN A 95 -22.93 12.13 -1.11
CA ASN A 95 -24.17 11.93 -1.84
C ASN A 95 -23.98 12.00 -3.36
N SER A 96 -22.74 12.07 -3.83
CA SER A 96 -22.37 12.05 -5.24
C SER A 96 -21.00 11.41 -5.44
N ALA A 97 -20.74 10.94 -6.65
CA ALA A 97 -19.46 10.35 -7.04
C ALA A 97 -18.28 11.31 -6.80
N ASP A 98 -18.42 12.57 -7.23
CA ASP A 98 -17.39 13.58 -7.10
C ASP A 98 -17.07 13.89 -5.64
N HIS A 99 -18.11 14.00 -4.78
CA HIS A 99 -17.91 14.22 -3.34
C HIS A 99 -17.10 13.07 -2.73
N LEU A 100 -17.44 11.83 -3.07
CA LEU A 100 -16.72 10.66 -2.59
C LEU A 100 -15.25 10.66 -3.06
N ILE A 101 -15.01 10.91 -4.36
CA ILE A 101 -13.65 10.92 -4.94
C ILE A 101 -12.79 12.02 -4.30
N VAL A 102 -13.32 13.24 -4.15
CA VAL A 102 -12.61 14.35 -3.50
C VAL A 102 -12.31 14.02 -2.03
N GLY A 103 -13.30 13.47 -1.32
CA GLY A 103 -13.10 13.02 0.06
C GLY A 103 -12.00 11.95 0.18
N ARG A 104 -11.99 10.97 -0.72
CA ARG A 104 -10.94 9.94 -0.81
C ARG A 104 -9.56 10.52 -1.08
N PHE A 105 -9.47 11.54 -1.94
CA PHE A 105 -8.20 12.23 -2.20
C PHE A 105 -7.68 12.93 -0.95
N ILE A 106 -8.54 13.66 -0.23
CA ILE A 106 -8.16 14.36 1.01
C ILE A 106 -7.79 13.35 2.12
N GLN A 107 -8.52 12.21 2.22
CA GLN A 107 -8.13 11.11 3.12
C GLN A 107 -6.73 10.59 2.80
N GLY A 108 -6.41 10.38 1.50
CA GLY A 108 -5.09 9.96 1.05
C GLY A 108 -3.98 10.94 1.45
N MET A 109 -4.23 12.26 1.38
CA MET A 109 -3.30 13.28 1.88
C MET A 109 -3.08 13.14 3.40
N GLY A 110 -4.15 13.01 4.18
CA GLY A 110 -4.06 12.81 5.63
C GLY A 110 -3.31 11.53 6.01
N ALA A 111 -3.60 10.43 5.29
CA ALA A 111 -2.90 9.16 5.45
C ALA A 111 -1.39 9.29 5.17
N SER A 112 -1.01 10.02 4.10
CA SER A 112 0.40 10.22 3.72
C SER A 112 1.16 11.00 4.77
N LEU A 113 0.56 12.08 5.32
CA LEU A 113 1.16 12.88 6.39
C LEU A 113 1.43 12.02 7.63
N SER A 114 0.46 11.21 8.04
CA SER A 114 0.63 10.32 9.19
C SER A 114 1.67 9.25 8.92
N ALA A 115 1.51 8.46 7.85
CA ALA A 115 2.36 7.30 7.55
C ALA A 115 3.81 7.70 7.22
N GLY A 116 4.02 8.88 6.63
CA GLY A 116 5.34 9.37 6.24
C GLY A 116 6.29 9.58 7.41
N VAL A 117 5.76 9.81 8.61
CA VAL A 117 6.58 10.09 9.81
C VAL A 117 6.57 8.96 10.84
N ILE A 118 5.68 7.95 10.73
CA ILE A 118 5.53 6.89 11.73
C ILE A 118 6.84 6.14 12.00
N ILE A 119 7.52 5.69 10.95
CA ILE A 119 8.77 4.92 11.10
C ILE A 119 9.83 5.79 11.79
N ALA A 120 9.89 7.08 11.44
CA ALA A 120 10.83 8.01 12.04
C ALA A 120 10.52 8.26 13.54
N ILE A 121 9.24 8.29 13.92
CA ILE A 121 8.81 8.36 15.34
C ILE A 121 9.26 7.10 16.08
N ILE A 122 9.01 5.91 15.52
CA ILE A 122 9.41 4.63 16.15
C ILE A 122 10.93 4.58 16.33
N VAL A 123 11.70 4.95 15.32
CA VAL A 123 13.18 4.93 15.38
C VAL A 123 13.72 5.91 16.40
N SER A 124 13.08 7.08 16.56
CA SER A 124 13.53 8.08 17.56
C SER A 124 13.21 7.67 19.00
N GLU A 125 12.07 7.00 19.24
CA GLU A 125 11.66 6.56 20.57
C GLU A 125 12.40 5.28 21.03
N PHE A 126 12.79 4.40 20.10
CA PHE A 126 13.43 3.12 20.39
C PHE A 126 14.88 3.10 19.86
N GLN A 127 15.81 3.63 20.66
CA GLN A 127 17.21 3.74 20.25
C GLN A 127 17.99 2.42 20.33
N LYS A 128 17.63 1.55 21.29
CA LYS A 128 18.27 0.22 21.45
C LYS A 128 17.85 -0.71 20.32
N PRO A 129 18.79 -1.39 19.63
CA PRO A 129 18.49 -2.23 18.46
C PRO A 129 17.44 -3.32 18.73
N ALA A 130 17.49 -3.98 19.89
CA ALA A 130 16.56 -5.04 20.27
C ALA A 130 15.13 -4.50 20.48
N GLU A 131 14.98 -3.39 21.21
CA GLU A 131 13.69 -2.74 21.46
C GLU A 131 13.10 -2.18 20.15
N ARG A 132 13.93 -1.61 19.28
CA ARG A 132 13.52 -1.15 17.96
C ARG A 132 13.01 -2.28 17.08
N ALA A 133 13.71 -3.41 17.05
CA ALA A 133 13.27 -4.58 16.30
C ALA A 133 11.90 -5.08 16.79
N GLN A 134 11.68 -5.09 18.11
CA GLN A 134 10.40 -5.47 18.71
C GLN A 134 9.29 -4.47 18.35
N ALA A 135 9.54 -3.17 18.44
CA ALA A 135 8.59 -2.12 18.06
C ALA A 135 8.21 -2.20 16.56
N MET A 136 9.19 -2.43 15.69
CA MET A 136 8.96 -2.63 14.26
C MET A 136 8.17 -3.91 13.97
N SER A 137 8.36 -4.97 14.75
CA SER A 137 7.56 -6.21 14.62
C SER A 137 6.09 -5.96 14.95
N VAL A 138 5.81 -5.22 16.04
CA VAL A 138 4.44 -4.82 16.40
C VAL A 138 3.81 -3.97 15.29
N PHE A 139 4.54 -2.98 14.79
CA PHE A 139 4.08 -2.14 13.68
C PHE A 139 3.77 -2.94 12.42
N THR A 140 4.64 -3.89 12.05
CA THR A 140 4.44 -4.78 10.89
C THR A 140 3.22 -5.67 11.07
N LEU A 141 2.99 -6.18 12.29
CA LEU A 141 1.80 -6.97 12.60
C LEU A 141 0.51 -6.16 12.42
N VAL A 142 0.52 -4.89 12.82
CA VAL A 142 -0.63 -3.97 12.64
C VAL A 142 -0.90 -3.71 11.16
N ILE A 143 0.13 -3.51 10.34
CA ILE A 143 -0.03 -3.36 8.89
C ILE A 143 -0.65 -4.61 8.27
N ALA A 144 -0.10 -5.79 8.61
CA ALA A 144 -0.58 -7.06 8.06
C ALA A 144 -2.00 -7.41 8.54
N GLY A 145 -2.30 -7.18 9.82
CA GLY A 145 -3.60 -7.47 10.42
C GLY A 145 -4.68 -6.46 10.05
N GLY A 146 -4.30 -5.20 9.81
CA GLY A 146 -5.24 -4.11 9.54
C GLY A 146 -6.09 -4.35 8.29
N GLY A 147 -5.49 -4.90 7.24
CA GLY A 147 -6.20 -5.27 6.02
C GLY A 147 -7.31 -6.30 6.28
N SER A 148 -7.04 -7.30 7.13
CA SER A 148 -8.01 -8.33 7.52
C SER A 148 -9.18 -7.76 8.30
N VAL A 149 -8.82 -6.97 9.31
CA VAL A 149 -9.82 -6.31 10.18
C VAL A 149 -10.73 -5.42 9.32
N GLY A 150 -10.15 -4.68 8.35
CA GLY A 150 -10.93 -3.81 7.47
C GLY A 150 -11.89 -4.57 6.56
N LEU A 151 -11.49 -5.70 5.97
CA LEU A 151 -12.41 -6.50 5.15
C LEU A 151 -13.58 -7.06 5.96
N LEU A 152 -13.30 -7.63 7.15
CA LEU A 152 -14.33 -8.18 8.01
C LEU A 152 -15.29 -7.09 8.51
N LEU A 153 -14.74 -5.97 9.01
CA LEU A 153 -15.56 -4.82 9.43
C LEU A 153 -16.34 -4.24 8.27
N GLY A 154 -15.74 -4.17 7.08
CA GLY A 154 -16.41 -3.73 5.86
C GLY A 154 -17.62 -4.60 5.53
N GLY A 155 -17.43 -5.90 5.59
CA GLY A 155 -18.52 -6.87 5.39
C GLY A 155 -19.68 -6.67 6.39
N VAL A 156 -19.35 -6.62 7.68
CA VAL A 156 -20.33 -6.43 8.77
C VAL A 156 -21.04 -5.08 8.63
N ILE A 157 -20.28 -3.99 8.56
CA ILE A 157 -20.85 -2.62 8.54
C ILE A 157 -21.71 -2.41 7.28
N THR A 158 -21.21 -2.79 6.12
CA THR A 158 -21.91 -2.57 4.85
C THR A 158 -23.19 -3.38 4.76
N GLN A 159 -23.20 -4.60 5.31
CA GLN A 159 -24.36 -5.48 5.25
C GLN A 159 -25.41 -5.15 6.30
N PHE A 160 -25.02 -4.86 7.55
CA PHE A 160 -25.96 -4.70 8.68
C PHE A 160 -26.34 -3.26 8.98
N VAL A 161 -25.56 -2.27 8.47
CA VAL A 161 -25.86 -0.86 8.66
C VAL A 161 -26.02 -0.17 7.29
N ASN A 162 -24.94 0.38 6.73
CA ASN A 162 -24.79 0.86 5.35
C ASN A 162 -23.32 1.22 5.08
N TRP A 163 -22.98 1.46 3.80
CA TRP A 163 -21.61 1.74 3.40
C TRP A 163 -21.03 3.06 3.95
N HIS A 164 -21.84 4.07 4.28
CA HIS A 164 -21.38 5.34 4.81
C HIS A 164 -20.63 5.16 6.15
N TRP A 165 -21.05 4.18 6.96
CA TRP A 165 -20.45 3.92 8.27
C TRP A 165 -19.03 3.36 8.21
N ILE A 166 -18.57 2.84 7.04
CA ILE A 166 -17.18 2.45 6.88
C ILE A 166 -16.22 3.65 7.02
N PHE A 167 -16.72 4.86 6.76
CA PHE A 167 -15.98 6.10 6.94
C PHE A 167 -16.12 6.65 8.35
N PHE A 168 -17.30 6.59 8.93
CA PHE A 168 -17.53 7.08 10.30
C PHE A 168 -16.79 6.28 11.38
N ILE A 169 -16.44 5.00 11.14
CA ILE A 169 -15.64 4.19 12.07
C ILE A 169 -14.26 4.79 12.34
N ASN A 170 -13.74 5.61 11.42
CA ASN A 170 -12.46 6.28 11.59
C ASN A 170 -12.52 7.44 12.61
N LEU A 171 -13.70 7.98 12.89
CA LEU A 171 -13.86 9.08 13.84
C LEU A 171 -13.43 8.71 15.27
N PRO A 172 -13.96 7.65 15.90
CA PRO A 172 -13.52 7.28 17.25
C PRO A 172 -12.04 6.91 17.31
N ILE A 173 -11.52 6.21 16.29
CA ILE A 173 -10.10 5.83 16.23
C ILE A 173 -9.23 7.08 16.11
N GLY A 174 -9.61 8.00 15.20
CA GLY A 174 -8.90 9.25 15.00
C GLY A 174 -8.88 10.14 16.24
N VAL A 175 -10.02 10.32 16.91
CA VAL A 175 -10.11 11.12 18.15
C VAL A 175 -9.22 10.53 19.24
N VAL A 176 -9.28 9.20 19.48
CA VAL A 176 -8.41 8.54 20.46
C VAL A 176 -6.94 8.73 20.11
N THR A 177 -6.58 8.54 18.82
CA THR A 177 -5.20 8.70 18.34
C THR A 177 -4.72 10.15 18.50
N LEU A 178 -5.55 11.15 18.23
CA LEU A 178 -5.22 12.58 18.40
C LEU A 178 -4.99 12.93 19.85
N VAL A 179 -5.93 12.57 20.73
CA VAL A 179 -5.85 12.90 22.16
C VAL A 179 -4.64 12.23 22.81
N LEU A 180 -4.50 10.92 22.64
CA LEU A 180 -3.37 10.18 23.23
C LEU A 180 -2.04 10.54 22.56
N GLY A 181 -2.02 10.77 21.24
CA GLY A 181 -0.83 11.18 20.50
C GLY A 181 -0.30 12.54 20.95
N ALA A 182 -1.19 13.49 21.22
CA ALA A 182 -0.83 14.81 21.75
C ALA A 182 -0.19 14.73 23.15
N TRP A 183 -0.50 13.71 23.95
CA TRP A 183 0.05 13.56 25.30
C TRP A 183 1.29 12.68 25.37
N LEU A 184 1.36 11.65 24.54
CA LEU A 184 2.32 10.54 24.70
C LEU A 184 3.49 10.61 23.74
N ILE A 185 3.27 11.07 22.49
CA ILE A 185 4.36 11.21 21.52
C ILE A 185 5.20 12.42 21.94
N ARG A 186 6.52 12.19 22.05
CA ARG A 186 7.45 13.28 22.40
C ARG A 186 7.48 14.33 21.31
N GLU A 187 7.49 15.58 21.73
CA GLU A 187 7.78 16.68 20.83
C GLU A 187 9.23 16.59 20.37
N ASN A 188 9.46 16.71 19.09
CA ASN A 188 10.79 16.85 18.54
C ASN A 188 10.86 18.17 17.79
N GLU A 189 11.88 18.93 18.09
CA GLU A 189 12.20 20.14 17.34
C GLU A 189 12.57 19.73 15.91
N GLY A 190 11.91 20.35 14.94
CA GLY A 190 12.24 20.19 13.53
C GLY A 190 13.55 20.95 13.21
N LEU A 191 14.11 20.66 12.04
CA LEU A 191 15.31 21.35 11.53
C LEU A 191 15.06 22.82 11.20
N GLY A 192 13.80 23.28 11.23
CA GLY A 192 13.39 24.65 10.84
C GLY A 192 13.05 24.76 9.36
N LEU A 193 12.10 25.63 9.03
CA LEU A 193 11.67 25.89 7.65
C LEU A 193 12.73 26.57 6.77
N GLU A 194 13.78 27.10 7.39
CA GLU A 194 14.93 27.73 6.70
C GLU A 194 15.66 26.76 5.75
N HIS A 195 15.56 25.45 6.02
CA HIS A 195 16.14 24.41 5.17
C HIS A 195 15.33 24.10 3.91
N GLY A 196 14.21 24.80 3.67
CA GLY A 196 13.39 24.73 2.47
C GLY A 196 12.65 23.40 2.28
N VAL A 197 11.41 23.51 1.84
CA VAL A 197 10.57 22.38 1.41
C VAL A 197 10.43 22.44 -0.10
N ASP A 198 10.73 21.36 -0.80
CA ASP A 198 10.47 21.26 -2.24
C ASP A 198 8.97 20.97 -2.50
N VAL A 199 8.12 21.95 -2.22
CA VAL A 199 6.68 21.88 -2.46
C VAL A 199 6.40 21.73 -3.96
N ILE A 200 7.20 22.40 -4.82
CA ILE A 200 7.02 22.37 -6.26
C ILE A 200 7.28 20.95 -6.78
N GLY A 201 8.34 20.29 -6.33
CA GLY A 201 8.62 18.90 -6.67
C GLY A 201 7.51 17.94 -6.23
N ALA A 202 6.96 18.12 -5.03
CA ALA A 202 5.83 17.32 -4.56
C ALA A 202 4.59 17.52 -5.44
N LEU A 203 4.25 18.75 -5.78
CA LEU A 203 3.13 19.05 -6.67
C LEU A 203 3.33 18.48 -8.08
N LEU A 204 4.54 18.59 -8.63
CA LEU A 204 4.86 18.03 -9.94
C LEU A 204 4.70 16.51 -9.99
N VAL A 205 5.24 15.77 -9.01
CA VAL A 205 5.12 14.31 -9.00
C VAL A 205 3.69 13.86 -8.74
N THR A 206 2.97 14.53 -7.85
CA THR A 206 1.55 14.22 -7.58
C THR A 206 0.70 14.49 -8.83
N ALA A 207 0.84 15.66 -9.47
CA ALA A 207 0.12 15.99 -10.68
C ALA A 207 0.45 15.03 -11.85
N ALA A 208 1.74 14.65 -12.00
CA ALA A 208 2.16 13.68 -13.01
C ALA A 208 1.46 12.34 -12.84
N VAL A 209 1.41 11.82 -11.59
CA VAL A 209 0.72 10.55 -11.29
C VAL A 209 -0.79 10.66 -11.51
N MET A 210 -1.41 11.76 -11.07
CA MET A 210 -2.85 12.01 -11.29
C MET A 210 -3.22 12.01 -12.78
N LEU A 211 -2.48 12.77 -13.60
CA LEU A 211 -2.73 12.82 -15.03
C LEU A 211 -2.47 11.49 -15.72
N GLY A 212 -1.45 10.74 -15.28
CA GLY A 212 -1.16 9.40 -15.78
C GLY A 212 -2.30 8.42 -15.50
N VAL A 213 -2.81 8.40 -14.25
CA VAL A 213 -3.97 7.57 -13.90
C VAL A 213 -5.22 8.01 -14.66
N TYR A 214 -5.48 9.32 -14.73
CA TYR A 214 -6.60 9.86 -15.49
C TYR A 214 -6.56 9.43 -16.96
N ALA A 215 -5.41 9.59 -17.63
CA ALA A 215 -5.24 9.16 -19.02
C ALA A 215 -5.53 7.66 -19.20
N ILE A 216 -5.08 6.81 -18.27
CA ILE A 216 -5.30 5.36 -18.32
C ILE A 216 -6.77 5.00 -18.10
N VAL A 217 -7.41 5.53 -17.05
CA VAL A 217 -8.82 5.23 -16.75
C VAL A 217 -9.73 5.66 -17.89
N THR A 218 -9.51 6.84 -18.45
CA THR A 218 -10.32 7.37 -19.54
C THR A 218 -9.99 6.76 -20.91
N ALA A 219 -8.87 6.03 -21.05
CA ALA A 219 -8.50 5.34 -22.28
C ALA A 219 -9.53 4.30 -22.73
N GLY A 220 -10.28 3.70 -21.79
CA GLY A 220 -11.39 2.80 -22.09
C GLY A 220 -12.55 3.47 -22.83
N GLN A 221 -12.79 4.78 -22.59
CA GLN A 221 -13.86 5.56 -23.18
C GLN A 221 -13.41 6.25 -24.47
N TYR A 222 -12.25 6.90 -24.46
CA TYR A 222 -11.75 7.72 -25.58
C TYR A 222 -10.87 6.95 -26.55
N GLY A 223 -10.37 5.76 -26.19
CA GLY A 223 -9.41 4.96 -26.95
C GLY A 223 -7.96 5.25 -26.55
N TRP A 224 -7.12 4.20 -26.56
CA TRP A 224 -5.72 4.27 -26.14
C TRP A 224 -4.85 5.18 -27.02
N THR A 225 -5.20 5.33 -28.30
CA THR A 225 -4.47 6.15 -29.28
C THR A 225 -5.12 7.51 -29.53
N SER A 226 -6.14 7.88 -28.78
CA SER A 226 -6.83 9.16 -28.94
C SER A 226 -5.95 10.35 -28.53
N ALA A 227 -6.20 11.52 -29.11
CA ALA A 227 -5.52 12.76 -28.72
C ALA A 227 -5.73 13.09 -27.25
N HIS A 228 -6.89 12.70 -26.67
CA HIS A 228 -7.18 12.85 -25.26
C HIS A 228 -6.20 12.03 -24.41
N THR A 229 -6.13 10.70 -24.61
CA THR A 229 -5.27 9.80 -23.83
C THR A 229 -3.79 10.12 -24.01
N LEU A 230 -3.36 10.36 -25.26
CA LEU A 230 -1.97 10.72 -25.56
C LEU A 230 -1.59 12.10 -25.01
N GLY A 231 -2.52 13.07 -25.04
CA GLY A 231 -2.31 14.41 -24.49
C GLY A 231 -2.11 14.41 -22.98
N PHE A 232 -3.01 13.77 -22.24
CA PHE A 232 -2.88 13.66 -20.78
C PHE A 232 -1.70 12.78 -20.36
N GLY A 233 -1.45 11.67 -21.07
CA GLY A 233 -0.29 10.81 -20.85
C GLY A 233 1.03 11.54 -21.14
N GLY A 234 1.08 12.31 -22.23
CA GLY A 234 2.22 13.16 -22.57
C GLY A 234 2.47 14.26 -21.53
N ALA A 235 1.40 14.90 -21.05
CA ALA A 235 1.48 15.89 -19.97
C ALA A 235 2.01 15.25 -18.67
N ALA A 236 1.55 14.06 -18.33
CA ALA A 236 2.05 13.31 -17.17
C ALA A 236 3.55 13.02 -17.27
N LEU A 237 4.02 12.55 -18.42
CA LEU A 237 5.44 12.32 -18.68
C LEU A 237 6.26 13.61 -18.67
N GLY A 238 5.71 14.71 -19.22
CA GLY A 238 6.32 16.04 -19.20
C GLY A 238 6.50 16.55 -17.77
N LEU A 239 5.48 16.42 -16.91
CA LEU A 239 5.57 16.80 -15.50
C LEU A 239 6.57 15.93 -14.73
N LEU A 240 6.63 14.63 -15.03
CA LEU A 240 7.63 13.73 -14.43
C LEU A 240 9.05 14.12 -14.85
N ALA A 241 9.26 14.45 -16.12
CA ALA A 241 10.54 14.96 -16.63
C ALA A 241 10.91 16.31 -15.98
N ALA A 242 9.95 17.23 -15.85
CA ALA A 242 10.13 18.48 -15.13
C ALA A 242 10.49 18.26 -13.66
N PHE A 243 9.83 17.31 -12.97
CA PHE A 243 10.18 16.90 -11.62
C PHE A 243 11.65 16.43 -11.54
N VAL A 244 12.06 15.47 -12.38
CA VAL A 244 13.43 14.95 -12.37
C VAL A 244 14.45 16.06 -12.69
N PHE A 245 14.13 16.96 -13.61
CA PHE A 245 14.99 18.12 -13.95
C PHE A 245 15.12 19.07 -12.75
N LEU A 246 14.01 19.37 -12.08
CA LEU A 246 13.96 20.22 -10.89
C LEU A 246 14.81 19.63 -9.76
N GLN A 247 14.68 18.31 -9.50
CA GLN A 247 15.46 17.62 -8.45
C GLN A 247 17.00 17.71 -8.67
N ARG A 248 17.46 17.92 -9.91
CA ARG A 248 18.88 18.16 -10.23
C ARG A 248 19.36 19.56 -9.94
N ARG A 249 18.46 20.53 -9.81
CA ARG A 249 18.75 21.96 -9.70
C ARG A 249 18.59 22.51 -8.28
N ILE A 250 17.74 21.89 -7.49
CA ILE A 250 17.42 22.32 -6.11
C ILE A 250 18.51 21.83 -5.15
N SER A 251 18.91 22.70 -4.23
CA SER A 251 19.89 22.39 -3.19
C SER A 251 19.37 21.36 -2.16
N ASN A 252 18.05 21.35 -1.90
CA ASN A 252 17.39 20.46 -0.94
C ASN A 252 16.28 19.65 -1.62
N PRO A 253 16.62 18.70 -2.54
CA PRO A 253 15.63 17.94 -3.28
C PRO A 253 14.85 16.99 -2.35
N ILE A 254 13.56 16.77 -2.61
CA ILE A 254 12.78 15.70 -1.96
C ILE A 254 13.40 14.34 -2.28
N LEU A 255 13.88 14.16 -3.51
CA LEU A 255 14.48 12.93 -3.99
C LEU A 255 15.91 13.20 -4.47
N PRO A 256 16.95 13.07 -3.60
CA PRO A 256 18.33 13.09 -4.04
C PRO A 256 18.58 12.01 -5.09
N LEU A 257 18.91 12.40 -6.33
CA LEU A 257 19.01 11.42 -7.43
C LEU A 257 20.17 10.42 -7.24
N GLU A 258 21.08 10.70 -6.30
CA GLU A 258 22.15 9.78 -5.93
C GLU A 258 21.65 8.45 -5.38
N ILE A 259 20.53 8.47 -4.64
CA ILE A 259 19.93 7.22 -4.11
C ILE A 259 19.42 6.30 -5.21
N LEU A 260 19.08 6.83 -6.39
CA LEU A 260 18.66 6.03 -7.54
C LEU A 260 19.81 5.22 -8.16
N ARG A 261 21.06 5.47 -7.77
CA ARG A 261 22.20 4.65 -8.15
C ARG A 261 22.35 3.39 -7.28
N ILE A 262 21.67 3.34 -6.15
CA ILE A 262 21.67 2.19 -5.24
C ILE A 262 20.79 1.09 -5.83
N ARG A 263 21.42 0.05 -6.38
CA ARG A 263 20.73 -1.04 -7.11
C ARG A 263 19.74 -1.80 -6.23
N SER A 264 20.08 -2.06 -4.98
CA SER A 264 19.19 -2.74 -4.04
C SER A 264 17.93 -1.92 -3.75
N LEU A 265 18.05 -0.59 -3.61
CA LEU A 265 16.92 0.30 -3.41
C LEU A 265 16.00 0.31 -4.62
N VAL A 266 16.55 0.62 -5.81
CA VAL A 266 15.74 0.74 -7.03
C VAL A 266 15.14 -0.59 -7.44
N GLY A 267 15.92 -1.66 -7.42
CA GLY A 267 15.46 -2.99 -7.81
C GLY A 267 14.38 -3.53 -6.88
N ALA A 268 14.57 -3.42 -5.56
CA ALA A 268 13.57 -3.88 -4.60
C ALA A 268 12.32 -2.99 -4.60
N SER A 269 12.46 -1.66 -4.78
CA SER A 269 11.31 -0.75 -4.89
C SER A 269 10.48 -1.01 -6.15
N ALA A 270 11.14 -1.26 -7.30
CA ALA A 270 10.46 -1.64 -8.54
C ALA A 270 9.74 -3.00 -8.40
N ALA A 271 10.42 -4.02 -7.86
CA ALA A 271 9.79 -5.31 -7.59
C ALA A 271 8.58 -5.17 -6.64
N ARG A 272 8.71 -4.31 -5.61
CA ARG A 272 7.64 -4.01 -4.66
C ARG A 272 6.44 -3.33 -5.33
N ALA A 273 6.68 -2.41 -6.27
CA ALA A 273 5.62 -1.78 -7.05
C ALA A 273 4.84 -2.81 -7.88
N PHE A 274 5.53 -3.70 -8.60
CA PHE A 274 4.88 -4.76 -9.39
C PHE A 274 4.11 -5.76 -8.51
N VAL A 275 4.67 -6.18 -7.39
CA VAL A 275 3.96 -7.05 -6.43
C VAL A 275 2.72 -6.35 -5.90
N PHE A 276 2.82 -5.08 -5.51
CA PHE A 276 1.68 -4.32 -4.96
C PHE A 276 0.61 -4.04 -6.02
N THR A 277 1.00 -3.81 -7.29
CA THR A 277 0.06 -3.75 -8.41
C THR A 277 -0.77 -5.04 -8.52
N GLY A 278 -0.13 -6.20 -8.52
CA GLY A 278 -0.84 -7.49 -8.56
C GLY A 278 -1.77 -7.69 -7.37
N ILE A 279 -1.32 -7.30 -6.18
CA ILE A 279 -2.09 -7.41 -4.94
C ILE A 279 -3.32 -6.50 -4.96
N SER A 280 -3.16 -5.21 -5.22
CA SER A 280 -4.27 -4.23 -5.22
C SER A 280 -5.30 -4.56 -6.30
N THR A 281 -4.85 -4.96 -7.49
CA THR A 281 -5.73 -5.40 -8.57
C THR A 281 -6.48 -6.66 -8.18
N SER A 282 -5.81 -7.65 -7.57
CA SER A 282 -6.45 -8.90 -7.14
C SER A 282 -7.52 -8.66 -6.07
N TRP A 283 -7.27 -7.76 -5.14
CA TRP A 283 -8.28 -7.42 -4.13
C TRP A 283 -9.49 -6.73 -4.74
N PHE A 284 -9.26 -5.75 -5.62
CA PHE A 284 -10.33 -5.06 -6.31
C PHE A 284 -11.18 -6.02 -7.16
N ILE A 285 -10.54 -6.78 -8.04
CA ILE A 285 -11.22 -7.74 -8.91
C ILE A 285 -11.88 -8.86 -8.09
N GLY A 286 -11.22 -9.35 -7.02
CA GLY A 286 -11.72 -10.43 -6.19
C GLY A 286 -13.02 -10.10 -5.49
N VAL A 287 -13.15 -8.89 -4.96
CA VAL A 287 -14.42 -8.41 -4.37
C VAL A 287 -15.52 -8.36 -5.43
N LEU A 288 -15.23 -7.75 -6.59
CA LEU A 288 -16.20 -7.63 -7.68
C LEU A 288 -16.63 -9.00 -8.25
N TYR A 289 -15.67 -9.93 -8.40
CA TYR A 289 -15.95 -11.29 -8.84
C TYR A 289 -16.87 -12.03 -7.84
N LEU A 290 -16.52 -12.04 -6.56
CA LEU A 290 -17.31 -12.72 -5.54
C LEU A 290 -18.72 -12.15 -5.46
N GLN A 291 -18.90 -10.84 -5.62
CA GLN A 291 -20.21 -10.22 -5.56
C GLN A 291 -21.00 -10.34 -6.85
N HIS A 292 -20.46 -9.92 -8.00
CA HIS A 292 -21.22 -9.83 -9.25
C HIS A 292 -21.35 -11.18 -9.95
N VAL A 293 -20.35 -12.07 -9.84
CA VAL A 293 -20.36 -13.38 -10.48
C VAL A 293 -20.88 -14.45 -9.54
N ARG A 294 -20.42 -14.46 -8.27
CA ARG A 294 -20.79 -15.49 -7.30
C ARG A 294 -22.00 -15.12 -6.43
N GLY A 295 -22.43 -13.85 -6.43
CA GLY A 295 -23.57 -13.39 -5.65
C GLY A 295 -23.35 -13.37 -4.14
N TYR A 296 -22.07 -13.31 -3.68
CA TYR A 296 -21.75 -13.28 -2.25
C TYR A 296 -22.19 -11.96 -1.62
N SER A 297 -22.67 -12.04 -0.38
CA SER A 297 -22.91 -10.86 0.43
C SER A 297 -21.58 -10.20 0.85
N ALA A 298 -21.64 -8.95 1.31
CA ALA A 298 -20.45 -8.25 1.82
C ALA A 298 -19.77 -9.02 2.97
N PHE A 299 -20.56 -9.64 3.83
CA PHE A 299 -20.05 -10.47 4.92
C PHE A 299 -19.35 -11.74 4.41
N ASP A 300 -19.95 -12.44 3.45
CA ASP A 300 -19.38 -13.63 2.83
C ASP A 300 -18.06 -13.33 2.11
N ILE A 301 -17.97 -12.15 1.48
CA ILE A 301 -16.73 -11.67 0.86
C ILE A 301 -15.64 -11.49 1.92
N GLY A 302 -15.97 -10.84 3.06
CA GLY A 302 -15.04 -10.70 4.17
C GLY A 302 -14.51 -12.05 4.69
N LEU A 303 -15.41 -13.03 4.83
CA LEU A 303 -15.05 -14.40 5.22
C LEU A 303 -14.23 -15.10 4.13
N ALA A 304 -14.54 -14.90 2.85
CA ALA A 304 -13.83 -15.52 1.74
C ALA A 304 -12.34 -15.06 1.67
N PHE A 305 -12.05 -13.81 2.03
CA PHE A 305 -10.68 -13.31 2.09
C PHE A 305 -9.93 -13.64 3.41
N LEU A 306 -10.64 -14.14 4.43
CA LEU A 306 -10.04 -14.47 5.73
C LEU A 306 -8.82 -15.41 5.64
N PRO A 307 -8.81 -16.48 4.80
CA PRO A 307 -7.65 -17.36 4.64
C PRO A 307 -6.39 -16.61 4.17
N THR A 308 -6.52 -15.65 3.24
CA THR A 308 -5.41 -14.81 2.78
C THR A 308 -4.81 -14.02 3.93
N THR A 309 -5.66 -13.41 4.71
CA THR A 309 -5.25 -12.48 5.76
C THR A 309 -4.71 -13.21 6.98
N LEU A 310 -5.26 -14.38 7.32
CA LEU A 310 -4.72 -15.24 8.38
C LEU A 310 -3.34 -15.79 8.02
N THR A 311 -3.16 -16.29 6.79
CA THR A 311 -1.86 -16.82 6.35
C THR A 311 -0.80 -15.71 6.27
N LEU A 312 -1.17 -14.53 5.74
CA LEU A 312 -0.31 -13.34 5.74
C LEU A 312 0.07 -12.93 7.16
N GLY A 313 -0.91 -12.84 8.08
CA GLY A 313 -0.70 -12.45 9.47
C GLY A 313 0.19 -13.43 10.23
N VAL A 314 -0.07 -14.73 10.14
CA VAL A 314 0.73 -15.78 10.77
C VAL A 314 2.20 -15.74 10.31
N LEU A 315 2.42 -15.58 9.01
CA LEU A 315 3.78 -15.46 8.47
C LEU A 315 4.46 -14.17 8.94
N SER A 316 3.74 -13.04 8.92
CA SER A 316 4.26 -11.74 9.36
C SER A 316 4.55 -11.70 10.87
N ALA A 317 3.86 -12.51 11.68
CA ALA A 317 4.06 -12.58 13.14
C ALA A 317 5.41 -13.18 13.59
N GLY A 318 6.38 -13.31 12.69
CA GLY A 318 7.77 -13.69 13.00
C GLY A 318 8.27 -14.91 12.24
N ILE A 319 7.41 -15.69 11.57
CA ILE A 319 7.85 -16.85 10.76
C ILE A 319 8.72 -16.36 9.61
N THR A 320 8.30 -15.34 8.88
CA THR A 320 9.06 -14.73 7.77
C THR A 320 10.43 -14.24 8.24
N ALA A 321 10.52 -13.58 9.40
CA ALA A 321 11.79 -13.12 9.97
C ALA A 321 12.73 -14.29 10.29
N ARG A 322 12.20 -15.38 10.88
CA ARG A 322 12.96 -16.60 11.17
C ARG A 322 13.44 -17.32 9.91
N LEU A 323 12.57 -17.42 8.91
CA LEU A 323 12.93 -18.01 7.61
C LEU A 323 13.99 -17.14 6.90
N MET A 324 13.83 -15.83 6.92
CA MET A 324 14.80 -14.89 6.35
C MET A 324 16.17 -14.99 7.02
N ALA A 325 16.22 -15.19 8.35
CA ALA A 325 17.47 -15.42 9.07
C ALA A 325 18.17 -16.73 8.68
N ARG A 326 17.40 -17.78 8.32
CA ARG A 326 17.94 -19.11 7.95
C ARG A 326 18.37 -19.19 6.50
N ILE A 327 17.53 -18.73 5.57
CA ILE A 327 17.75 -18.93 4.12
C ILE A 327 18.10 -17.63 3.39
N GLY A 328 18.08 -16.49 4.08
CA GLY A 328 18.36 -15.16 3.52
C GLY A 328 17.14 -14.50 2.85
N ALA A 329 17.13 -13.17 2.85
CA ALA A 329 16.02 -12.37 2.32
C ALA A 329 15.74 -12.65 0.83
N ARG A 330 16.79 -12.76 0.01
CA ARG A 330 16.65 -13.01 -1.42
C ARG A 330 16.03 -14.38 -1.73
N ASN A 331 16.50 -15.44 -1.08
CA ASN A 331 15.98 -16.79 -1.35
C ASN A 331 14.52 -16.91 -0.93
N LEU A 332 14.16 -16.29 0.20
CA LEU A 332 12.77 -16.25 0.65
C LEU A 332 11.88 -15.49 -0.35
N LEU A 333 12.37 -14.37 -0.90
CA LEU A 333 11.67 -13.61 -1.93
C LEU A 333 11.49 -14.42 -3.22
N MET A 334 12.52 -15.19 -3.64
CA MET A 334 12.47 -16.08 -4.81
C MET A 334 11.45 -17.22 -4.65
N ALA A 335 11.05 -17.57 -3.44
CA ALA A 335 9.94 -18.49 -3.18
C ALA A 335 8.59 -17.74 -3.09
N GLY A 336 8.57 -16.58 -2.45
CA GLY A 336 7.34 -15.81 -2.19
C GLY A 336 6.68 -15.27 -3.45
N ILE A 337 7.45 -14.65 -4.37
CA ILE A 337 6.90 -14.09 -5.61
C ILE A 337 6.26 -15.15 -6.50
N PRO A 338 6.91 -16.32 -6.82
CA PRO A 338 6.27 -17.39 -7.58
C PRO A 338 5.00 -17.93 -6.90
N THR A 339 4.94 -17.95 -5.58
CA THR A 339 3.73 -18.37 -4.85
C THR A 339 2.57 -17.39 -5.10
N ILE A 340 2.82 -16.07 -5.15
CA ILE A 340 1.79 -15.09 -5.55
C ILE A 340 1.36 -15.31 -7.01
N VAL A 341 2.32 -15.52 -7.91
CA VAL A 341 2.03 -15.82 -9.35
C VAL A 341 1.14 -17.04 -9.47
N ALA A 342 1.47 -18.14 -8.77
CA ALA A 342 0.67 -19.36 -8.76
C ALA A 342 -0.76 -19.11 -8.25
N ALA A 343 -0.91 -18.33 -7.17
CA ALA A 343 -2.20 -17.95 -6.62
C ALA A 343 -3.06 -17.17 -7.63
N LEU A 344 -2.48 -16.17 -8.29
CA LEU A 344 -3.15 -15.34 -9.30
C LEU A 344 -3.51 -16.15 -10.54
N THR A 345 -2.62 -17.08 -10.96
CA THR A 345 -2.89 -18.00 -12.05
C THR A 345 -4.05 -18.95 -11.69
N LEU A 346 -4.10 -19.45 -10.46
CA LEU A 346 -5.26 -20.26 -10.02
C LEU A 346 -6.55 -19.45 -10.04
N LEU A 347 -6.53 -18.19 -9.57
CA LEU A 347 -7.72 -17.30 -9.62
C LEU A 347 -8.16 -17.02 -11.06
N SER A 348 -7.26 -17.03 -12.03
CA SER A 348 -7.62 -16.80 -13.43
C SER A 348 -8.43 -17.96 -14.06
N PHE A 349 -8.45 -19.13 -13.44
CA PHE A 349 -9.33 -20.25 -13.84
C PHE A 349 -10.72 -20.19 -13.19
N ALA A 350 -11.00 -19.16 -12.37
CA ALA A 350 -12.31 -19.00 -11.76
C ALA A 350 -13.34 -18.52 -12.81
N ASP A 351 -14.19 -19.42 -13.26
CA ASP A 351 -15.32 -19.16 -14.13
C ASP A 351 -16.57 -18.71 -13.34
N ASP A 352 -17.72 -18.61 -14.01
CA ASP A 352 -18.98 -18.21 -13.39
C ASP A 352 -19.56 -19.26 -12.44
N ASN A 353 -19.06 -20.51 -12.46
CA ASN A 353 -19.49 -21.62 -11.63
C ASN A 353 -18.42 -22.11 -10.64
N ALA A 354 -17.24 -21.50 -10.61
CA ALA A 354 -16.13 -21.94 -9.77
C ALA A 354 -16.54 -22.08 -8.30
N ALA A 355 -16.32 -23.27 -7.74
CA ALA A 355 -16.58 -23.53 -6.33
C ALA A 355 -15.53 -22.82 -5.45
N TYR A 356 -15.97 -22.37 -4.25
CA TYR A 356 -15.03 -21.78 -3.30
C TYR A 356 -13.95 -22.77 -2.90
N PHE A 357 -14.34 -24.01 -2.55
CA PHE A 357 -13.41 -25.12 -2.29
C PHE A 357 -13.38 -26.05 -3.53
N PRO A 358 -12.19 -26.49 -3.98
CA PRO A 358 -10.85 -26.20 -3.47
C PRO A 358 -10.18 -24.96 -4.10
N LEU A 359 -10.71 -24.43 -5.22
CA LEU A 359 -10.01 -23.50 -6.11
C LEU A 359 -9.73 -22.14 -5.44
N LEU A 360 -10.81 -21.44 -5.05
CA LEU A 360 -10.67 -20.06 -4.49
C LEU A 360 -9.97 -20.10 -3.14
N LEU A 361 -10.33 -21.03 -2.26
CA LEU A 361 -9.70 -21.19 -0.96
C LEU A 361 -8.19 -21.46 -1.12
N GLY A 362 -7.81 -22.41 -1.99
CA GLY A 362 -6.40 -22.73 -2.25
C GLY A 362 -5.62 -21.53 -2.78
N ALA A 363 -6.21 -20.80 -3.72
CA ALA A 363 -5.62 -19.59 -4.27
C ALA A 363 -5.45 -18.48 -3.21
N PHE A 364 -6.46 -18.23 -2.37
CA PHE A 364 -6.39 -17.23 -1.30
C PHE A 364 -5.36 -17.59 -0.22
N VAL A 365 -5.22 -18.87 0.14
CA VAL A 365 -4.16 -19.34 1.05
C VAL A 365 -2.77 -19.11 0.43
N LEU A 366 -2.56 -19.52 -0.82
CA LEU A 366 -1.29 -19.31 -1.52
C LEU A 366 -0.96 -17.82 -1.66
N PHE A 367 -1.96 -16.99 -1.93
CA PHE A 367 -1.78 -15.55 -2.04
C PHE A 367 -1.28 -14.92 -0.72
N GLY A 368 -1.87 -15.33 0.42
CA GLY A 368 -1.43 -14.91 1.74
C GLY A 368 -0.02 -15.41 2.09
N ILE A 369 0.32 -16.65 1.74
CA ILE A 369 1.66 -17.22 1.92
C ILE A 369 2.69 -16.43 1.12
N GLY A 370 2.44 -16.23 -0.18
CA GLY A 370 3.34 -15.52 -1.07
C GLY A 370 3.55 -14.06 -0.64
N GLY A 371 2.48 -13.36 -0.23
CA GLY A 371 2.54 -12.02 0.32
C GLY A 371 3.38 -11.95 1.60
N GLY A 372 3.11 -12.83 2.57
CA GLY A 372 3.87 -12.93 3.83
C GLY A 372 5.36 -13.18 3.61
N MET A 373 5.71 -14.00 2.62
CA MET A 373 7.11 -14.29 2.26
C MET A 373 7.77 -13.17 1.43
N SER A 374 7.04 -12.20 0.89
CA SER A 374 7.59 -11.19 -0.03
C SER A 374 7.74 -9.81 0.61
N PHE A 375 6.82 -9.34 1.45
CA PHE A 375 6.80 -7.96 1.97
C PHE A 375 8.04 -7.60 2.80
N LEU A 376 8.37 -8.38 3.80
CA LEU A 376 9.51 -8.12 4.69
C LEU A 376 10.86 -8.23 3.96
N PRO A 377 11.11 -9.28 3.15
CA PRO A 377 12.33 -9.35 2.35
C PRO A 377 12.51 -8.17 1.40
N LEU A 378 11.47 -7.74 0.67
CA LEU A 378 11.54 -6.59 -0.23
C LEU A 378 11.91 -5.31 0.52
N LEU A 379 11.31 -5.05 1.68
CA LEU A 379 11.66 -3.90 2.51
C LEU A 379 13.10 -3.98 3.01
N THR A 380 13.51 -5.15 3.52
CA THR A 380 14.87 -5.35 4.04
C THR A 380 15.93 -5.16 2.95
N ILE A 381 15.71 -5.72 1.76
CA ILE A 381 16.64 -5.60 0.64
C ILE A 381 16.69 -4.14 0.16
N SER A 382 15.56 -3.43 0.08
CA SER A 382 15.53 -2.05 -0.37
C SER A 382 16.40 -1.13 0.50
N MET A 383 16.47 -1.39 1.80
CA MET A 383 17.24 -0.57 2.76
C MET A 383 18.66 -1.06 2.99
N SER A 384 19.05 -2.22 2.45
CA SER A 384 20.31 -2.91 2.82
C SER A 384 21.60 -2.18 2.46
N GLU A 385 21.58 -1.31 1.45
CA GLU A 385 22.76 -0.54 0.96
C GLU A 385 22.59 0.97 1.14
N VAL A 386 21.48 1.39 1.75
CA VAL A 386 21.16 2.79 1.94
C VAL A 386 21.94 3.35 3.15
N PRO A 387 22.72 4.43 2.98
CA PRO A 387 23.35 5.12 4.09
C PRO A 387 22.30 5.63 5.10
N THR A 388 22.64 5.60 6.39
CA THR A 388 21.72 6.01 7.46
C THR A 388 21.20 7.43 7.30
N VAL A 389 22.02 8.34 6.74
CA VAL A 389 21.65 9.74 6.47
C VAL A 389 20.54 9.86 5.42
N HIS A 390 20.40 8.89 4.52
CA HIS A 390 19.38 8.86 3.47
C HIS A 390 18.24 7.88 3.74
N ALA A 391 18.24 7.20 4.89
CA ALA A 391 17.28 6.14 5.20
C ALA A 391 15.81 6.61 5.15
N GLY A 392 15.51 7.82 5.62
CA GLY A 392 14.16 8.40 5.56
C GLY A 392 13.67 8.61 4.13
N VAL A 393 14.49 9.27 3.30
CA VAL A 393 14.17 9.54 1.88
C VAL A 393 14.05 8.24 1.09
N ALA A 394 14.94 7.27 1.30
CA ALA A 394 14.90 5.98 0.63
C ALA A 394 13.66 5.16 1.01
N SER A 395 13.27 5.19 2.29
CA SER A 395 12.01 4.58 2.75
C SER A 395 10.80 5.25 2.10
N GLY A 396 10.77 6.58 2.08
CA GLY A 396 9.75 7.37 1.39
C GLY A 396 9.66 7.03 -0.09
N PHE A 397 10.80 6.99 -0.80
CA PHE A 397 10.89 6.59 -2.21
C PHE A 397 10.32 5.17 -2.44
N SER A 398 10.72 4.20 -1.64
CA SER A 398 10.25 2.82 -1.77
C SER A 398 8.74 2.71 -1.54
N ASN A 399 8.19 3.42 -0.56
CA ASN A 399 6.76 3.44 -0.29
C ASN A 399 5.97 4.21 -1.36
N ALA A 400 6.45 5.38 -1.80
CA ALA A 400 5.84 6.15 -2.88
C ALA A 400 5.80 5.34 -4.19
N THR A 401 6.91 4.69 -4.55
CA THR A 401 6.99 3.82 -5.75
C THR A 401 5.98 2.68 -5.67
N MET A 402 5.82 2.06 -4.50
CA MET A 402 4.82 1.02 -4.28
C MET A 402 3.38 1.56 -4.50
N GLN A 403 3.05 2.69 -3.91
CA GLN A 403 1.69 3.25 -3.97
C GLN A 403 1.35 3.77 -5.38
N VAL A 404 2.28 4.48 -6.01
CA VAL A 404 2.13 4.95 -7.39
C VAL A 404 2.02 3.77 -8.36
N GLY A 405 2.86 2.75 -8.19
CA GLY A 405 2.77 1.51 -8.97
C GLY A 405 1.42 0.83 -8.80
N GLY A 406 0.92 0.75 -7.56
CA GLY A 406 -0.42 0.22 -7.26
C GLY A 406 -1.54 1.01 -7.96
N ALA A 407 -1.50 2.34 -7.90
CA ALA A 407 -2.51 3.19 -8.52
C ALA A 407 -2.52 3.07 -10.06
N LEU A 408 -1.34 3.21 -10.69
CA LEU A 408 -1.20 3.06 -12.14
C LEU A 408 -1.58 1.65 -12.60
N GLY A 409 -1.13 0.63 -11.88
CA GLY A 409 -1.41 -0.76 -12.18
C GLY A 409 -2.89 -1.08 -12.06
N LEU A 410 -3.53 -0.67 -10.96
CA LEU A 410 -4.97 -0.87 -10.77
C LEU A 410 -5.78 -0.15 -11.87
N ALA A 411 -5.41 1.09 -12.23
CA ALA A 411 -6.05 1.81 -13.31
C ALA A 411 -5.92 1.08 -14.65
N ALA A 412 -4.70 0.65 -15.02
CA ALA A 412 -4.44 -0.05 -16.28
C ALA A 412 -5.15 -1.40 -16.33
N LEU A 413 -4.93 -2.26 -15.33
CA LEU A 413 -5.50 -3.61 -15.31
C LEU A 413 -7.02 -3.57 -15.13
N GLY A 414 -7.55 -2.66 -14.32
CA GLY A 414 -8.99 -2.45 -14.15
C GLY A 414 -9.67 -2.02 -15.46
N THR A 415 -9.08 -1.05 -16.19
CA THR A 415 -9.60 -0.58 -17.49
C THR A 415 -9.58 -1.71 -18.52
N ILE A 416 -8.48 -2.47 -18.64
CA ILE A 416 -8.38 -3.59 -19.58
C ILE A 416 -9.42 -4.67 -19.24
N THR A 417 -9.55 -5.01 -17.96
CA THR A 417 -10.52 -6.00 -17.45
C THR A 417 -11.95 -5.60 -17.85
N THR A 418 -12.33 -4.35 -17.59
CA THR A 418 -13.68 -3.84 -17.90
C THR A 418 -13.93 -3.77 -19.41
N SER A 419 -12.96 -3.29 -20.19
CA SER A 419 -13.07 -3.23 -21.64
C SER A 419 -13.24 -4.61 -22.26
N HIS A 420 -12.51 -5.62 -21.75
CA HIS A 420 -12.65 -7.00 -22.21
C HIS A 420 -14.01 -7.60 -21.86
N ALA A 421 -14.51 -7.38 -20.65
CA ALA A 421 -15.85 -7.83 -20.25
C ALA A 421 -16.93 -7.22 -21.17
N THR A 422 -16.83 -5.90 -21.47
CA THR A 422 -17.76 -5.22 -22.40
C THR A 422 -17.71 -5.82 -23.79
N ALA A 423 -16.52 -6.13 -24.31
CA ALA A 423 -16.36 -6.78 -25.62
C ALA A 423 -16.98 -8.18 -25.66
N LEU A 424 -16.88 -8.95 -24.58
CA LEU A 424 -17.51 -10.28 -24.47
C LEU A 424 -19.05 -10.19 -24.45
N VAL A 425 -19.63 -9.17 -23.80
CA VAL A 425 -21.07 -8.92 -23.86
C VAL A 425 -21.50 -8.59 -25.29
N ALA A 426 -20.74 -7.75 -26.01
CA ALA A 426 -21.01 -7.44 -27.41
C ALA A 426 -20.94 -8.67 -28.35
N GLN A 427 -20.19 -9.71 -27.96
CA GLN A 427 -20.11 -10.99 -28.67
C GLN A 427 -21.27 -11.96 -28.32
N GLY A 428 -22.21 -11.54 -27.45
CA GLY A 428 -23.40 -12.29 -27.11
C GLY A 428 -23.29 -13.18 -25.86
N LEU A 429 -22.19 -13.10 -25.09
CA LEU A 429 -22.10 -13.79 -23.80
C LEU A 429 -23.07 -13.16 -22.79
N SER A 430 -23.53 -13.96 -21.83
CA SER A 430 -24.26 -13.44 -20.68
C SER A 430 -23.39 -12.44 -19.90
N VAL A 431 -24.00 -11.42 -19.31
CA VAL A 431 -23.29 -10.43 -18.50
C VAL A 431 -22.43 -11.09 -17.42
N ARG A 432 -22.95 -12.13 -16.77
CA ARG A 432 -22.26 -12.88 -15.72
C ARG A 432 -21.01 -13.59 -16.25
N SER A 433 -21.11 -14.30 -17.36
CA SER A 433 -19.99 -15.03 -17.98
C SER A 433 -18.97 -14.06 -18.58
N ALA A 434 -19.43 -12.94 -19.15
CA ALA A 434 -18.56 -11.89 -19.67
C ALA A 434 -17.74 -11.19 -18.56
N MET A 435 -18.37 -10.91 -17.40
CA MET A 435 -17.67 -10.41 -16.23
C MET A 435 -16.63 -11.41 -15.70
N ALA A 436 -16.98 -12.70 -15.60
CA ALA A 436 -16.04 -13.75 -15.21
C ALA A 436 -14.84 -13.81 -16.15
N GLY A 437 -15.07 -13.76 -17.47
CA GLY A 437 -14.00 -13.70 -18.47
C GLY A 437 -13.13 -12.46 -18.34
N GLY A 438 -13.71 -11.29 -18.10
CA GLY A 438 -12.98 -10.05 -17.83
C GLY A 438 -12.09 -10.18 -16.59
N TYR A 439 -12.63 -10.67 -15.48
CA TYR A 439 -11.86 -10.85 -14.24
C TYR A 439 -10.76 -11.92 -14.37
N SER A 440 -11.02 -13.00 -15.14
CA SER A 440 -9.99 -13.99 -15.50
C SER A 440 -8.79 -13.35 -16.18
N LEU A 441 -9.03 -12.53 -17.21
CA LEU A 441 -7.97 -11.76 -17.88
C LEU A 441 -7.25 -10.83 -16.88
N GLY A 442 -7.99 -10.15 -16.00
CA GLY A 442 -7.41 -9.29 -14.97
C GLY A 442 -6.44 -10.02 -14.05
N TYR A 443 -6.79 -11.23 -13.62
CA TYR A 443 -5.90 -12.09 -12.82
C TYR A 443 -4.67 -12.56 -13.60
N GLN A 444 -4.81 -12.91 -14.89
CA GLN A 444 -3.69 -13.28 -15.76
C GLN A 444 -2.69 -12.12 -15.90
N LEU A 445 -3.19 -10.92 -16.15
CA LEU A 445 -2.36 -9.72 -16.25
C LEU A 445 -1.69 -9.37 -14.92
N ALA A 446 -2.41 -9.52 -13.80
CA ALA A 446 -1.85 -9.36 -12.46
C ALA A 446 -0.74 -10.37 -12.19
N ALA A 447 -0.93 -11.65 -12.57
CA ALA A 447 0.09 -12.69 -12.49
C ALA A 447 1.33 -12.33 -13.32
N GLY A 448 1.13 -11.86 -14.56
CA GLY A 448 2.21 -11.38 -15.44
C GLY A 448 2.98 -10.20 -14.83
N THR A 449 2.26 -9.26 -14.21
CA THR A 449 2.86 -8.11 -13.53
C THR A 449 3.72 -8.55 -12.34
N VAL A 450 3.22 -9.50 -11.53
CA VAL A 450 4.01 -10.06 -10.41
C VAL A 450 5.18 -10.91 -10.92
N ALA A 451 5.04 -11.59 -12.05
CA ALA A 451 6.15 -12.30 -12.68
C ALA A 451 7.27 -11.34 -13.14
N LEU A 452 6.93 -10.12 -13.61
CA LEU A 452 7.94 -9.08 -13.87
C LEU A 452 8.70 -8.69 -12.60
N ALA A 453 8.05 -8.68 -11.43
CA ALA A 453 8.76 -8.47 -10.16
C ALA A 453 9.83 -9.54 -9.92
N LEU A 454 9.57 -10.80 -10.28
CA LEU A 454 10.55 -11.87 -10.19
C LEU A 454 11.74 -11.63 -11.11
N VAL A 455 11.48 -11.22 -12.36
CA VAL A 455 12.55 -10.88 -13.32
C VAL A 455 13.41 -9.74 -12.78
N VAL A 456 12.80 -8.67 -12.29
CA VAL A 456 13.53 -7.55 -11.68
C VAL A 456 14.35 -8.00 -10.47
N ALA A 457 13.77 -8.84 -9.61
CA ALA A 457 14.45 -9.37 -8.44
C ALA A 457 15.66 -10.24 -8.80
N VAL A 458 15.55 -11.10 -9.82
CA VAL A 458 16.65 -11.94 -10.31
C VAL A 458 17.78 -11.10 -10.91
N MET A 459 17.43 -10.08 -11.71
CA MET A 459 18.41 -9.27 -12.45
C MET A 459 19.14 -8.25 -11.56
N LEU A 460 18.43 -7.61 -10.63
CA LEU A 460 18.95 -6.47 -9.88
C LEU A 460 19.39 -6.81 -8.45
N LEU A 461 18.81 -7.85 -7.83
CA LEU A 461 19.13 -8.21 -6.45
C LEU A 461 20.22 -9.28 -6.41
N ARG A 462 21.43 -8.88 -6.05
CA ARG A 462 22.58 -9.80 -5.95
C ARG A 462 22.45 -10.74 -4.74
N PRO A 463 22.91 -12.00 -4.84
CA PRO A 463 23.01 -12.87 -3.67
C PRO A 463 24.00 -12.27 -2.67
N ARG A 464 23.56 -12.08 -1.42
CA ARG A 464 24.49 -11.79 -0.31
C ARG A 464 24.61 -13.07 0.53
N PRO A 465 25.84 -13.41 1.01
CA PRO A 465 25.98 -14.44 2.04
C PRO A 465 25.11 -14.07 3.24
N ALA A 466 24.44 -15.07 3.81
CA ALA A 466 23.73 -14.89 5.08
C ALA A 466 24.75 -14.31 6.10
N VAL A 467 24.39 -13.20 6.75
CA VAL A 467 25.23 -12.64 7.83
C VAL A 467 25.26 -13.71 8.91
N ARG A 468 26.37 -14.41 9.05
CA ARG A 468 26.60 -15.28 10.23
C ARG A 468 26.46 -14.37 11.45
N PRO A 469 25.72 -14.79 12.49
CA PRO A 469 25.74 -14.08 13.75
C PRO A 469 27.22 -13.89 14.13
N VAL A 470 27.63 -12.64 14.36
CA VAL A 470 28.95 -12.37 14.92
C VAL A 470 28.94 -13.14 16.24
N ALA A 471 29.82 -14.14 16.36
CA ALA A 471 30.05 -14.82 17.62
C ALA A 471 30.28 -13.73 18.67
N SER A 472 29.53 -13.79 19.76
CA SER A 472 29.68 -12.87 20.89
C SER A 472 31.18 -12.79 21.21
N ILE A 473 31.71 -11.57 21.13
CA ILE A 473 33.08 -11.32 21.62
C ILE A 473 33.06 -11.83 23.07
N PRO A 474 33.94 -12.78 23.43
CA PRO A 474 33.99 -13.24 24.82
C PRO A 474 34.19 -12.03 25.72
N ASP A 475 33.44 -11.99 26.81
CA ASP A 475 33.52 -10.90 27.77
C ASP A 475 35.00 -10.71 28.21
N ARG A 476 35.44 -9.47 28.31
CA ARG A 476 36.80 -9.12 28.70
C ARG A 476 37.25 -9.72 30.06
N GLU A 477 36.31 -10.25 30.83
CA GLU A 477 36.59 -10.93 32.08
C GLU A 477 37.15 -12.35 31.91
N GLU A 478 36.83 -13.06 30.80
CA GLU A 478 37.43 -14.39 30.54
C GLU A 478 38.85 -14.33 30.00
N VAL A 479 39.30 -13.22 29.42
CA VAL A 479 40.67 -13.02 28.91
C VAL A 479 41.63 -12.58 30.02
N ALA A 480 41.11 -12.10 31.15
CA ALA A 480 41.94 -11.68 32.29
C ALA A 480 42.19 -12.84 33.31
N ALA A 481 41.56 -14.00 33.09
CA ALA A 481 41.70 -15.17 33.97
C ALA A 481 42.47 -16.37 33.36
N ALA A 482 42.99 -16.19 32.09
CA ALA A 482 43.91 -17.13 31.44
C ALA A 482 45.31 -16.48 31.27
#